data_41df3b101dc5919a1adbbba88eee842d
#
_entry.id   41df3b101dc5919a1adbbba88eee842d
#
_cell.length_a   1.000
_cell.length_b   1.000
_cell.length_c   1.000
_cell.angle_alpha   90.00
_cell.angle_beta   90.00
_cell.angle_gamma   90.00
#
_symmetry.space_group_name_H-M   'P 1'
#
loop_
_entity.id
_entity.type
_entity.pdbx_description
1 polymer ?
#
loop_
_entity_poly.entity_id
_entity_poly.type
_entity_poly.pdbx_seq_one_letter_code
_entity_poly.pdbx_strand_id
1 'polypeptide(L)'
;MAAKKKQKKTTKPVARKSASKKKAAAKRPARKVARKVAKTPTRKPVPKPSVKAALRAEQDRLERNKKIVIAFYQKMIGEKDPEAARRYMGETYTQHSAYAKDGFEGVAEFARMFKKDFPNHRYEVKKVIAEGDMVVLHLHGINGMSPHGEQVVDMFRLKDGKVVEHWDVIQPIPADSSNPNGTF
;
A
#
# COMPACT_ATOMS: atom_id res chain seq x y z
N MET A 1 54.44 15.53 12.26
CA MET A 1 55.42 14.45 12.05
C MET A 1 54.71 13.17 11.61
N ALA A 2 55.19 12.66 10.52
CA ALA A 2 55.26 11.29 10.02
C ALA A 2 53.98 10.62 9.51
N ALA A 3 53.95 10.59 8.21
CA ALA A 3 53.20 9.68 7.35
C ALA A 3 53.64 8.21 7.48
N LYS A 4 52.76 7.24 7.24
CA LYS A 4 53.16 5.93 6.73
C LYS A 4 52.15 5.41 5.69
N LYS A 5 52.64 5.37 4.44
CA LYS A 5 52.17 4.59 3.30
C LYS A 5 52.42 3.10 3.53
N LYS A 6 51.54 2.24 2.97
CA LYS A 6 51.87 0.90 2.37
C LYS A 6 50.52 0.26 2.03
N GLN A 7 50.27 -0.47 0.99
CA GLN A 7 50.84 -0.86 -0.31
C GLN A 7 49.79 -1.80 -0.95
N LYS A 8 49.55 -1.62 -2.24
CA LYS A 8 48.77 -2.48 -3.12
C LYS A 8 49.34 -3.90 -3.18
N LYS A 9 48.47 -4.92 -3.21
CA LYS A 9 48.77 -6.23 -3.80
C LYS A 9 47.68 -6.59 -4.81
N THR A 10 48.13 -6.61 -6.07
CA THR A 10 47.44 -7.15 -7.24
C THR A 10 47.70 -8.66 -7.31
N THR A 11 46.67 -9.46 -7.54
CA THR A 11 46.82 -10.85 -7.96
C THR A 11 46.02 -11.09 -9.23
N LYS A 12 46.73 -11.56 -10.28
CA LYS A 12 46.22 -11.93 -11.60
C LYS A 12 45.42 -13.24 -11.58
N PRO A 13 44.47 -13.46 -12.52
CA PRO A 13 43.74 -14.71 -12.62
C PRO A 13 44.51 -15.76 -13.46
N VAL A 14 44.46 -17.00 -12.98
CA VAL A 14 45.01 -18.20 -13.65
C VAL A 14 43.93 -18.77 -14.55
N ALA A 15 44.25 -18.90 -15.85
CA ALA A 15 43.45 -19.58 -16.84
C ALA A 15 43.62 -21.10 -16.73
N ARG A 16 42.52 -21.85 -16.58
CA ARG A 16 42.47 -23.30 -16.75
C ARG A 16 41.81 -23.69 -18.06
N LYS A 17 42.62 -24.23 -18.96
CA LYS A 17 42.18 -24.94 -20.17
C LYS A 17 41.56 -26.30 -19.74
N SER A 18 40.35 -26.61 -20.19
CA SER A 18 39.85 -27.98 -20.14
C SER A 18 39.49 -28.48 -21.56
N ALA A 19 40.00 -29.66 -21.84
CA ALA A 19 39.96 -30.33 -23.11
C ALA A 19 38.58 -30.91 -23.45
N SER A 20 38.18 -30.77 -24.72
CA SER A 20 37.00 -31.39 -25.28
C SER A 20 37.21 -32.90 -25.55
N LYS A 21 36.32 -33.73 -25.00
CA LYS A 21 36.14 -35.11 -25.47
C LYS A 21 34.84 -35.21 -26.28
N LYS A 22 34.99 -35.42 -27.57
CA LYS A 22 33.89 -35.83 -28.50
C LYS A 22 33.43 -37.24 -28.12
N LYS A 23 32.14 -37.41 -27.80
CA LYS A 23 31.47 -38.71 -27.80
C LYS A 23 30.44 -38.77 -28.92
N ALA A 24 30.53 -39.82 -29.71
CA ALA A 24 29.69 -40.11 -30.84
C ALA A 24 28.22 -40.33 -30.43
N ALA A 25 27.31 -39.72 -31.22
CA ALA A 25 25.88 -39.88 -31.06
C ALA A 25 25.36 -41.14 -31.78
N ALA A 26 24.80 -42.07 -31.02
CA ALA A 26 24.04 -43.19 -31.58
C ALA A 26 22.64 -42.73 -31.96
N LYS A 27 22.23 -42.93 -33.21
CA LYS A 27 20.87 -42.63 -33.73
C LYS A 27 19.88 -43.66 -33.20
N ARG A 28 18.92 -43.22 -32.37
CA ARG A 28 17.70 -43.98 -32.01
C ARG A 28 16.58 -43.65 -33.01
N PRO A 29 15.79 -44.62 -33.49
CA PRO A 29 14.68 -44.34 -34.41
C PRO A 29 13.52 -43.63 -33.69
N ALA A 30 12.99 -42.61 -34.33
CA ALA A 30 11.86 -41.81 -33.85
C ALA A 30 10.54 -42.62 -33.91
N ARG A 31 9.99 -42.97 -32.74
CA ARG A 31 8.66 -43.55 -32.63
C ARG A 31 7.62 -42.41 -32.66
N LYS A 32 6.90 -42.31 -33.82
CA LYS A 32 5.77 -41.37 -33.96
C LYS A 32 4.66 -41.77 -32.96
N VAL A 33 4.57 -41.03 -31.83
CA VAL A 33 3.39 -41.09 -30.98
C VAL A 33 2.41 -40.04 -31.48
N ALA A 34 1.33 -40.49 -32.09
CA ALA A 34 0.20 -39.63 -32.48
C ALA A 34 -0.48 -39.11 -31.21
N ARG A 35 -0.20 -37.86 -30.84
CA ARG A 35 -0.82 -37.17 -29.69
C ARG A 35 -2.20 -36.69 -30.16
N LYS A 36 -3.29 -37.41 -29.75
CA LYS A 36 -4.66 -36.91 -29.87
C LYS A 36 -4.76 -35.58 -29.13
N VAL A 37 -4.82 -34.47 -29.85
CA VAL A 37 -5.11 -33.13 -29.28
C VAL A 37 -6.56 -33.16 -28.86
N ALA A 38 -6.80 -33.25 -27.57
CA ALA A 38 -8.12 -33.07 -26.98
C ALA A 38 -8.58 -31.63 -27.25
N LYS A 39 -9.70 -31.45 -27.96
CA LYS A 39 -10.30 -30.14 -28.20
C LYS A 39 -10.69 -29.54 -26.84
N THR A 40 -10.00 -28.47 -26.45
CA THR A 40 -10.34 -27.66 -25.25
C THR A 40 -11.79 -27.16 -25.42
N PRO A 41 -12.68 -27.36 -24.43
CA PRO A 41 -14.05 -26.86 -24.54
C PRO A 41 -14.01 -25.33 -24.63
N THR A 42 -14.55 -24.79 -25.71
CA THR A 42 -14.71 -23.35 -25.93
C THR A 42 -15.68 -22.80 -24.88
N ARG A 43 -15.16 -22.06 -23.90
CA ARG A 43 -15.94 -21.37 -22.87
C ARG A 43 -16.82 -20.32 -23.59
N LYS A 44 -18.15 -20.46 -23.48
CA LYS A 44 -19.08 -19.46 -24.02
C LYS A 44 -18.72 -18.07 -23.47
N PRO A 45 -18.70 -17.01 -24.29
CA PRO A 45 -18.41 -15.67 -23.82
C PRO A 45 -19.44 -15.25 -22.76
N VAL A 46 -18.96 -14.76 -21.61
CA VAL A 46 -19.81 -14.20 -20.55
C VAL A 46 -20.46 -12.92 -21.10
N PRO A 47 -21.78 -12.77 -21.04
CA PRO A 47 -22.44 -11.55 -21.52
C PRO A 47 -21.92 -10.33 -20.77
N LYS A 48 -21.64 -9.25 -21.48
CA LYS A 48 -21.28 -7.97 -20.86
C LYS A 48 -22.44 -7.47 -20.02
N PRO A 49 -22.19 -6.95 -18.79
CA PRO A 49 -23.24 -6.40 -17.95
C PRO A 49 -23.93 -5.20 -18.63
N SER A 50 -25.20 -4.98 -18.37
CA SER A 50 -25.89 -3.77 -18.80
C SER A 50 -25.26 -2.52 -18.15
N VAL A 51 -25.38 -1.36 -18.76
CA VAL A 51 -24.86 -0.09 -18.22
C VAL A 51 -25.37 0.14 -16.78
N LYS A 52 -26.65 -0.12 -16.52
CA LYS A 52 -27.25 -0.02 -15.18
C LYS A 52 -26.58 -0.97 -14.17
N ALA A 53 -26.31 -2.21 -14.57
CA ALA A 53 -25.63 -3.17 -13.72
C ALA A 53 -24.16 -2.77 -13.44
N ALA A 54 -23.47 -2.21 -14.44
CA ALA A 54 -22.11 -1.72 -14.29
C ALA A 54 -22.04 -0.52 -13.33
N LEU A 55 -22.92 0.45 -13.46
CA LEU A 55 -23.01 1.61 -12.56
C LEU A 55 -23.30 1.20 -11.12
N ARG A 56 -24.24 0.23 -10.92
CA ARG A 56 -24.53 -0.27 -9.59
C ARG A 56 -23.34 -0.99 -8.96
N ALA A 57 -22.65 -1.83 -9.73
CA ALA A 57 -21.47 -2.53 -9.25
C ALA A 57 -20.34 -1.57 -8.85
N GLU A 58 -20.19 -0.47 -9.61
CA GLU A 58 -19.23 0.61 -9.28
C GLU A 58 -19.62 1.31 -7.97
N GLN A 59 -20.87 1.70 -7.82
CA GLN A 59 -21.37 2.32 -6.60
C GLN A 59 -21.17 1.41 -5.37
N ASP A 60 -21.52 0.12 -5.51
CA ASP A 60 -21.31 -0.86 -4.45
C ASP A 60 -19.81 -1.03 -4.10
N ARG A 61 -18.92 -0.91 -5.09
CA ARG A 61 -17.46 -0.92 -4.89
C ARG A 61 -16.99 0.28 -4.09
N LEU A 62 -17.44 1.49 -4.46
CA LEU A 62 -17.10 2.73 -3.76
C LEU A 62 -17.55 2.68 -2.30
N GLU A 63 -18.76 2.21 -2.04
CA GLU A 63 -19.28 2.09 -0.67
C GLU A 63 -18.50 1.04 0.16
N ARG A 64 -18.09 -0.07 -0.46
CA ARG A 64 -17.19 -1.03 0.21
C ARG A 64 -15.83 -0.41 0.53
N ASN A 65 -15.25 0.33 -0.40
CA ASN A 65 -13.95 1.00 -0.21
C ASN A 65 -14.00 2.00 0.95
N LYS A 66 -15.06 2.82 1.05
CA LYS A 66 -15.29 3.73 2.20
C LYS A 66 -15.29 2.98 3.52
N LYS A 67 -16.05 1.87 3.61
CA LYS A 67 -16.12 1.05 4.83
C LYS A 67 -14.77 0.47 5.22
N ILE A 68 -13.98 0.00 4.26
CA ILE A 68 -12.64 -0.56 4.49
C ILE A 68 -11.71 0.51 5.05
N VAL A 69 -11.70 1.71 4.45
CA VAL A 69 -10.83 2.81 4.89
C VAL A 69 -11.24 3.30 6.28
N ILE A 70 -12.53 3.46 6.55
CA ILE A 70 -13.01 3.84 7.90
C ILE A 70 -12.59 2.80 8.94
N ALA A 71 -12.74 1.50 8.62
CA ALA A 71 -12.34 0.42 9.54
C ALA A 71 -10.82 0.36 9.74
N PHE A 72 -10.04 0.59 8.68
CA PHE A 72 -8.58 0.72 8.76
C PHE A 72 -8.20 1.89 9.67
N TYR A 73 -8.75 3.07 9.42
CA TYR A 73 -8.47 4.29 10.17
C TYR A 73 -8.83 4.15 11.66
N GLN A 74 -10.01 3.54 11.94
CA GLN A 74 -10.44 3.25 13.30
C GLN A 74 -9.41 2.39 14.05
N LYS A 75 -8.86 1.35 13.41
CA LYS A 75 -7.86 0.49 14.05
C LYS A 75 -6.50 1.20 14.18
N MET A 76 -6.02 1.84 13.10
CA MET A 76 -4.69 2.44 13.04
C MET A 76 -4.58 3.67 13.96
N ILE A 77 -5.52 4.60 13.85
CA ILE A 77 -5.47 5.92 14.51
C ILE A 77 -6.42 5.99 15.70
N GLY A 78 -7.64 5.49 15.60
CA GLY A 78 -8.62 5.52 16.67
C GLY A 78 -8.22 4.66 17.86
N GLU A 79 -8.02 3.38 17.64
CA GLU A 79 -7.62 2.42 18.68
C GLU A 79 -6.10 2.40 18.89
N LYS A 80 -5.34 2.96 17.96
CA LYS A 80 -3.87 2.94 17.95
C LYS A 80 -3.33 1.50 18.08
N ASP A 81 -3.95 0.60 17.28
CA ASP A 81 -3.63 -0.84 17.18
C ASP A 81 -3.24 -1.18 15.74
N PRO A 82 -1.96 -1.00 15.36
CA PRO A 82 -1.50 -1.25 14.02
C PRO A 82 -1.61 -2.72 13.61
N GLU A 83 -1.48 -3.66 14.56
CA GLU A 83 -1.60 -5.08 14.25
C GLU A 83 -3.05 -5.45 13.85
N ALA A 84 -4.05 -4.89 14.54
CA ALA A 84 -5.44 -5.06 14.14
C ALA A 84 -5.77 -4.35 12.81
N ALA A 85 -5.07 -3.25 12.48
CA ALA A 85 -5.22 -2.53 11.22
C ALA A 85 -4.62 -3.27 10.03
N ARG A 86 -3.57 -4.10 10.24
CA ARG A 86 -2.82 -4.78 9.18
C ARG A 86 -3.70 -5.60 8.24
N ARG A 87 -4.78 -6.20 8.72
CA ARG A 87 -5.72 -6.99 7.91
C ARG A 87 -6.39 -6.20 6.77
N TYR A 88 -6.42 -4.88 6.88
CA TYR A 88 -6.98 -3.97 5.86
C TYR A 88 -5.93 -3.51 4.84
N MET A 89 -4.64 -3.74 5.10
CA MET A 89 -3.53 -3.30 4.25
C MET A 89 -3.17 -4.38 3.22
N GLY A 90 -2.62 -3.94 2.08
CA GLY A 90 -2.01 -4.81 1.08
C GLY A 90 -0.66 -5.36 1.54
N GLU A 91 -0.06 -6.21 0.72
CA GLU A 91 1.29 -6.73 0.95
C GLU A 91 2.34 -5.59 0.90
N THR A 92 2.12 -4.62 0.02
CA THR A 92 2.90 -3.39 -0.07
C THR A 92 2.04 -2.22 0.39
N TYR A 93 2.67 -1.25 1.03
CA TYR A 93 2.03 -0.02 1.46
C TYR A 93 3.00 1.13 1.30
N THR A 94 2.63 2.12 0.50
CA THR A 94 3.44 3.32 0.25
C THR A 94 2.92 4.49 1.08
N GLN A 95 3.80 5.12 1.83
CA GLN A 95 3.48 6.23 2.72
C GLN A 95 4.03 7.54 2.17
N HIS A 96 3.16 8.58 2.09
CA HIS A 96 3.56 9.94 1.69
C HIS A 96 3.40 10.97 2.80
N SER A 97 2.97 10.55 4.00
CA SER A 97 2.93 11.44 5.17
C SER A 97 4.33 11.89 5.57
N ALA A 98 4.47 13.17 5.89
CA ALA A 98 5.72 13.70 6.45
C ALA A 98 6.03 13.21 7.87
N TYR A 99 5.07 12.58 8.53
CA TYR A 99 5.17 12.17 9.93
C TYR A 99 5.43 10.67 10.13
N ALA A 100 5.34 9.86 9.08
CA ALA A 100 5.52 8.42 9.17
C ALA A 100 6.50 7.91 8.11
N LYS A 101 7.33 6.93 8.46
CA LYS A 101 8.19 6.24 7.51
C LYS A 101 7.38 5.38 6.56
N ASP A 102 7.97 4.99 5.45
CA ASP A 102 7.36 4.12 4.44
C ASP A 102 7.08 2.71 4.96
N GLY A 103 6.09 2.05 4.37
CA GLY A 103 5.70 0.68 4.66
C GLY A 103 4.89 0.52 5.95
N PHE A 104 4.47 -0.74 6.20
CA PHE A 104 3.68 -1.06 7.39
C PHE A 104 4.40 -0.69 8.70
N GLU A 105 5.66 -1.05 8.83
CA GLU A 105 6.40 -0.79 10.07
C GLU A 105 6.55 0.71 10.35
N GLY A 106 6.67 1.53 9.30
CA GLY A 106 6.73 2.98 9.44
C GLY A 106 5.45 3.57 10.02
N VAL A 107 4.29 3.20 9.49
CA VAL A 107 2.99 3.68 10.02
C VAL A 107 2.65 3.04 11.37
N ALA A 108 3.09 1.81 11.62
CA ALA A 108 2.92 1.16 12.91
C ALA A 108 3.76 1.83 14.02
N GLU A 109 5.00 2.23 13.71
CA GLU A 109 5.86 3.01 14.60
C GLU A 109 5.18 4.35 14.95
N PHE A 110 4.65 5.05 13.93
CA PHE A 110 3.87 6.28 14.12
C PHE A 110 2.67 6.05 15.05
N ALA A 111 1.86 5.03 14.83
CA ALA A 111 0.68 4.74 15.65
C ALA A 111 1.06 4.44 17.12
N ARG A 112 2.16 3.72 17.35
CA ARG A 112 2.67 3.44 18.71
C ARG A 112 3.19 4.70 19.40
N MET A 113 3.94 5.53 18.68
CA MET A 113 4.39 6.84 19.18
C MET A 113 3.18 7.72 19.51
N PHE A 114 2.22 7.81 18.59
CA PHE A 114 1.01 8.61 18.76
C PHE A 114 0.16 8.16 19.95
N LYS A 115 0.10 6.85 20.23
CA LYS A 115 -0.53 6.30 21.44
C LYS A 115 0.12 6.76 22.72
N LYS A 116 1.46 6.85 22.73
CA LYS A 116 2.25 7.28 23.87
C LYS A 116 2.12 8.78 24.13
N ASP A 117 2.26 9.58 23.08
CA ASP A 117 2.39 11.03 23.20
C ASP A 117 1.02 11.73 23.25
N PHE A 118 0.00 11.14 22.61
CA PHE A 118 -1.38 11.65 22.56
C PHE A 118 -2.39 10.58 22.97
N PRO A 119 -2.37 10.10 24.23
CA PRO A 119 -3.24 9.00 24.69
C PRO A 119 -4.73 9.33 24.60
N ASN A 120 -5.09 10.61 24.77
CA ASN A 120 -6.47 11.10 24.74
C ASN A 120 -6.91 11.60 23.37
N HIS A 121 -6.08 11.41 22.33
CA HIS A 121 -6.46 11.77 20.96
C HIS A 121 -7.67 10.98 20.51
N ARG A 122 -8.62 11.67 19.92
CA ARG A 122 -9.77 11.13 19.19
C ARG A 122 -9.95 11.88 17.89
N TYR A 123 -10.75 11.32 16.97
CA TYR A 123 -11.09 11.98 15.73
C TYR A 123 -12.59 11.87 15.44
N GLU A 124 -13.07 12.80 14.62
CA GLU A 124 -14.43 12.79 14.08
C GLU A 124 -14.37 12.83 12.57
N VAL A 125 -15.04 11.88 11.92
CA VAL A 125 -15.15 11.87 10.44
C VAL A 125 -16.22 12.88 10.05
N LYS A 126 -15.82 13.92 9.32
CA LYS A 126 -16.73 14.97 8.82
C LYS A 126 -17.27 14.64 7.44
N LYS A 127 -16.42 14.15 6.52
CA LYS A 127 -16.80 13.79 5.15
C LYS A 127 -16.02 12.56 4.70
N VAL A 128 -16.66 11.75 3.83
CA VAL A 128 -16.03 10.61 3.15
C VAL A 128 -16.38 10.67 1.68
N ILE A 129 -15.37 10.75 0.83
CA ILE A 129 -15.52 10.82 -0.63
C ILE A 129 -14.78 9.63 -1.22
N ALA A 130 -15.37 8.98 -2.24
CA ALA A 130 -14.71 7.90 -2.97
C ALA A 130 -14.92 8.06 -4.47
N GLU A 131 -13.84 7.88 -5.22
CA GLU A 131 -13.82 7.87 -6.68
C GLU A 131 -12.77 6.86 -7.16
N GLY A 132 -13.13 6.02 -8.12
CA GLY A 132 -12.21 5.00 -8.61
C GLY A 132 -11.68 4.13 -7.47
N ASP A 133 -10.38 4.05 -7.34
CA ASP A 133 -9.67 3.30 -6.28
C ASP A 133 -9.29 4.18 -5.08
N MET A 134 -9.70 5.46 -5.06
CA MET A 134 -9.38 6.42 -4.02
C MET A 134 -10.52 6.61 -3.03
N VAL A 135 -10.15 6.79 -1.75
CA VAL A 135 -11.05 7.25 -0.69
C VAL A 135 -10.39 8.40 0.06
N VAL A 136 -11.15 9.47 0.27
CA VAL A 136 -10.72 10.64 1.02
C VAL A 136 -11.56 10.76 2.29
N LEU A 137 -10.88 10.91 3.43
CA LEU A 137 -11.48 11.27 4.72
C LEU A 137 -11.17 12.72 5.03
N HIS A 138 -12.19 13.51 5.37
CA HIS A 138 -12.04 14.80 6.00
C HIS A 138 -12.38 14.66 7.49
N LEU A 139 -11.43 14.97 8.35
CA LEU A 139 -11.44 14.61 9.76
C LEU A 139 -11.17 15.83 10.65
N HIS A 140 -11.73 15.79 11.86
CA HIS A 140 -11.34 16.65 12.96
C HIS A 140 -10.53 15.82 13.96
N GLY A 141 -9.24 16.09 14.09
CA GLY A 141 -8.38 15.57 15.16
C GLY A 141 -8.56 16.41 16.42
N ILE A 142 -8.69 15.76 17.56
CA ILE A 142 -8.97 16.38 18.86
C ILE A 142 -8.00 15.82 19.89
N ASN A 143 -7.38 16.70 20.68
CA ASN A 143 -6.32 16.35 21.64
C ASN A 143 -5.10 15.68 20.98
N GLY A 144 -4.75 16.13 19.78
CA GLY A 144 -3.60 15.70 19.01
C GLY A 144 -2.42 16.65 19.13
N MET A 145 -1.77 16.92 17.99
CA MET A 145 -0.54 17.71 17.93
C MET A 145 -0.75 19.22 18.14
N SER A 146 -1.98 19.71 17.98
CA SER A 146 -2.32 21.14 18.08
C SER A 146 -3.31 21.43 19.20
N PRO A 147 -3.18 22.58 19.89
CA PRO A 147 -4.01 22.92 21.06
C PRO A 147 -5.51 22.98 20.77
N HIS A 148 -5.88 23.41 19.56
CA HIS A 148 -7.29 23.56 19.16
C HIS A 148 -7.74 22.42 18.22
N GLY A 149 -6.90 21.37 18.08
CA GLY A 149 -7.12 20.26 17.16
C GLY A 149 -6.60 20.51 15.75
N GLU A 150 -6.80 19.55 14.87
CA GLU A 150 -6.36 19.57 13.50
C GLU A 150 -7.51 19.30 12.54
N GLN A 151 -7.52 20.03 11.44
CA GLN A 151 -8.23 19.63 10.22
C GLN A 151 -7.32 18.71 9.42
N VAL A 152 -7.77 17.49 9.17
CA VAL A 152 -6.99 16.47 8.47
C VAL A 152 -7.71 16.04 7.21
N VAL A 153 -6.99 15.95 6.10
CA VAL A 153 -7.45 15.32 4.87
C VAL A 153 -6.54 14.14 4.58
N ASP A 154 -7.04 12.94 4.85
CA ASP A 154 -6.36 11.68 4.55
C ASP A 154 -6.88 11.10 3.24
N MET A 155 -5.98 10.72 2.34
CA MET A 155 -6.29 10.10 1.07
C MET A 155 -5.68 8.71 1.01
N PHE A 156 -6.49 7.74 0.60
CA PHE A 156 -6.10 6.33 0.55
C PHE A 156 -6.36 5.75 -0.84
N ARG A 157 -5.39 5.02 -1.37
CA ARG A 157 -5.60 4.17 -2.54
C ARG A 157 -5.85 2.74 -2.09
N LEU A 158 -6.82 2.10 -2.75
CA LEU A 158 -7.12 0.69 -2.52
C LEU A 158 -6.81 -0.14 -3.76
N LYS A 159 -6.32 -1.34 -3.53
CA LYS A 159 -6.17 -2.39 -4.53
C LYS A 159 -6.72 -3.69 -3.96
N ASP A 160 -7.63 -4.33 -4.70
CA ASP A 160 -8.25 -5.61 -4.29
C ASP A 160 -8.86 -5.58 -2.87
N GLY A 161 -9.48 -4.45 -2.51
CA GLY A 161 -10.09 -4.25 -1.19
C GLY A 161 -9.10 -4.07 -0.04
N LYS A 162 -7.87 -3.68 -0.35
CA LYS A 162 -6.80 -3.41 0.63
C LYS A 162 -6.24 -2.01 0.42
N VAL A 163 -5.93 -1.33 1.51
CA VAL A 163 -5.24 -0.04 1.51
C VAL A 163 -3.78 -0.27 1.15
N VAL A 164 -3.30 0.37 0.08
CA VAL A 164 -1.95 0.18 -0.46
C VAL A 164 -1.13 1.46 -0.50
N GLU A 165 -1.75 2.62 -0.31
CA GLU A 165 -1.06 3.91 -0.41
C GLU A 165 -1.82 4.99 0.36
N HIS A 166 -1.09 5.96 0.93
CA HIS A 166 -1.66 7.01 1.78
C HIS A 166 -0.93 8.34 1.61
N TRP A 167 -1.69 9.42 1.60
CA TRP A 167 -1.26 10.83 1.69
C TRP A 167 -2.07 11.53 2.75
N ASP A 168 -1.50 12.55 3.36
CA ASP A 168 -2.23 13.43 4.28
C ASP A 168 -1.94 14.92 4.05
N VAL A 169 -2.87 15.73 4.49
CA VAL A 169 -2.69 17.16 4.70
C VAL A 169 -3.25 17.48 6.08
N ILE A 170 -2.39 17.99 6.96
CA ILE A 170 -2.74 18.30 8.34
C ILE A 170 -2.61 19.81 8.52
N GLN A 171 -3.72 20.45 8.91
CA GLN A 171 -3.76 21.87 9.21
C GLN A 171 -4.17 22.08 10.66
N PRO A 172 -3.33 22.70 11.51
CA PRO A 172 -3.74 23.16 12.83
C PRO A 172 -4.95 24.10 12.74
N ILE A 173 -5.91 23.92 13.64
CA ILE A 173 -7.06 24.82 13.74
C ILE A 173 -6.60 26.07 14.51
N PRO A 174 -6.73 27.29 13.92
CA PRO A 174 -6.35 28.52 14.61
C PRO A 174 -7.28 28.81 15.78
N ALA A 175 -6.74 29.48 16.82
CA ALA A 175 -7.55 29.97 17.94
C ALA A 175 -8.62 30.97 17.49
N ASP A 176 -8.22 31.85 16.56
CA ASP A 176 -9.07 32.87 16.01
C ASP A 176 -9.32 32.60 14.52
N SER A 177 -10.58 32.51 14.13
CA SER A 177 -10.99 32.37 12.74
C SER A 177 -11.68 33.64 12.28
N SER A 178 -11.24 34.18 11.15
CA SER A 178 -11.87 35.34 10.52
C SER A 178 -13.23 35.04 9.89
N ASN A 179 -13.58 33.75 9.77
CA ASN A 179 -14.84 33.33 9.17
C ASN A 179 -15.73 32.60 10.20
N PRO A 180 -17.04 32.89 10.25
CA PRO A 180 -17.95 32.32 11.25
C PRO A 180 -18.37 30.88 10.96
N ASN A 181 -18.03 30.32 9.77
CA ASN A 181 -18.48 28.98 9.36
C ASN A 181 -17.64 27.84 9.96
N GLY A 182 -16.48 28.19 10.55
CA GLY A 182 -15.52 27.20 11.05
C GLY A 182 -14.73 26.52 9.93
N THR A 183 -14.12 25.39 10.26
CA THR A 183 -13.20 24.63 9.37
C THR A 183 -13.82 23.36 8.77
N PHE A 184 -15.07 22.99 9.14
CA PHE A 184 -15.70 21.72 8.75
C PHE A 184 -17.05 21.84 8.06
#